data_58e0c79ca80ed545ad51c4ada76ab327
#
_entry.id   58e0c79ca80ed545ad51c4ada76ab327
#
_cell.length_a   1.000
_cell.length_b   1.000
_cell.length_c   1.000
_cell.angle_alpha   90.00
_cell.angle_beta   90.00
_cell.angle_gamma   90.00
#
_symmetry.space_group_name_H-M   'P 1'
#
loop_
_entity.id
_entity.type
_entity.pdbx_description
1 polymer ?
#
loop_
_entity_poly.entity_id
_entity_poly.type
_entity_poly.pdbx_seq_one_letter_code
_entity_poly.pdbx_strand_id
1 'polypeptide(L)'
;MKELVIFDLDGTLLNTIADLAISTNYALRRCGFPEHREEEYFHFVGNGITKLFERALPEECRSSDNVSRVRRYFLEYYSVHNTDYTRPYDKVEELLSVLNSHGVKIAVASNKYQAGTQKLIQYFFPGIDFVSVLGQRDGIPVKPAP
;
A
#
# COMPACT_ATOMS: atom_id res chain seq x y z
N MET A 1 25.39 8.81 -18.37
CA MET A 1 25.23 7.67 -17.45
C MET A 1 23.76 7.51 -17.09
N LYS A 2 23.25 6.29 -17.18
CA LYS A 2 21.86 6.02 -16.83
C LYS A 2 21.79 5.68 -15.35
N GLU A 3 20.91 6.34 -14.64
CA GLU A 3 20.68 6.08 -13.24
C GLU A 3 19.32 5.44 -13.05
N LEU A 4 19.18 4.72 -11.95
CA LEU A 4 17.93 4.10 -11.53
C LEU A 4 17.60 4.55 -10.11
N VAL A 5 16.39 5.04 -9.90
CA VAL A 5 15.88 5.38 -8.57
C VAL A 5 14.70 4.46 -8.26
N ILE A 6 14.74 3.83 -7.11
CA ILE A 6 13.68 2.92 -6.66
C ILE A 6 12.94 3.58 -5.50
N PHE A 7 11.63 3.72 -5.64
CA PHE A 7 10.77 4.32 -4.62
C PHE A 7 9.86 3.27 -3.98
N ASP A 8 9.61 3.44 -2.69
CA ASP A 8 8.49 2.79 -2.04
C ASP A 8 7.21 3.55 -2.40
N LEU A 9 6.05 2.95 -2.16
CA LEU A 9 4.76 3.56 -2.50
C LEU A 9 4.09 4.19 -1.28
N ASP A 10 3.59 3.35 -0.36
CA ASP A 10 2.86 3.82 0.82
C ASP A 10 3.79 4.61 1.74
N GLY A 11 3.42 5.84 2.05
CA GLY A 11 4.21 6.69 2.93
C GLY A 11 5.40 7.37 2.26
N THR A 12 5.61 7.13 0.97
CA THR A 12 6.71 7.75 0.20
C THR A 12 6.17 8.52 -0.99
N LEU A 13 5.61 7.83 -1.97
CA LEU A 13 4.98 8.48 -3.14
C LEU A 13 3.56 8.92 -2.83
N LEU A 14 2.82 8.11 -2.10
CA LEU A 14 1.41 8.35 -1.80
C LEU A 14 1.15 8.32 -0.30
N ASN A 15 0.31 9.23 0.15
CA ASN A 15 -0.25 9.17 1.50
C ASN A 15 -1.52 8.33 1.43
N THR A 16 -1.40 7.07 1.83
CA THR A 16 -2.46 6.07 1.71
C THR A 16 -3.13 5.74 3.04
N ILE A 17 -2.72 6.39 4.13
CA ILE A 17 -3.10 5.98 5.49
C ILE A 17 -4.60 6.03 5.72
N ALA A 18 -5.29 7.06 5.24
CA ALA A 18 -6.73 7.21 5.47
C ALA A 18 -7.52 6.08 4.82
N ASP A 19 -7.23 5.77 3.56
CA ASP A 19 -7.95 4.70 2.86
C ASP A 19 -7.62 3.32 3.43
N LEU A 20 -6.39 3.10 3.86
CA LEU A 20 -6.01 1.85 4.53
C LEU A 20 -6.74 1.71 5.86
N ALA A 21 -6.80 2.80 6.65
CA ALA A 21 -7.47 2.79 7.95
C ALA A 21 -8.98 2.55 7.81
N ILE A 22 -9.62 3.25 6.90
CA ILE A 22 -11.06 3.12 6.66
C ILE A 22 -11.40 1.71 6.20
N SER A 23 -10.62 1.18 5.26
CA SER A 23 -10.86 -0.16 4.71
C SER A 23 -10.62 -1.26 5.73
N THR A 24 -9.59 -1.11 6.55
CA THR A 24 -9.32 -2.08 7.62
C THR A 24 -10.39 -2.02 8.69
N ASN A 25 -10.81 -0.82 9.09
CA ASN A 25 -11.89 -0.66 10.07
C ASN A 25 -13.20 -1.24 9.55
N TYR A 26 -13.50 -1.07 8.27
CA TYR A 26 -14.65 -1.72 7.64
C TYR A 26 -14.58 -3.24 7.83
N ALA A 27 -13.41 -3.82 7.55
CA ALA A 27 -13.22 -5.27 7.66
C ALA A 27 -13.31 -5.73 9.12
N LEU A 28 -12.71 -5.00 10.04
CA LEU A 28 -12.76 -5.33 11.47
C LEU A 28 -14.21 -5.31 11.97
N ARG A 29 -14.97 -4.29 11.60
CA ARG A 29 -16.37 -4.15 12.00
C ARG A 29 -17.21 -5.33 11.46
N ARG A 30 -16.99 -5.70 10.19
CA ARG A 30 -17.71 -6.82 9.57
C ARG A 30 -17.39 -8.15 10.25
N CYS A 31 -16.21 -8.27 10.84
CA CYS A 31 -15.80 -9.49 11.54
C CYS A 31 -16.08 -9.43 13.05
N GLY A 32 -16.62 -8.33 13.56
CA GLY A 32 -16.95 -8.19 14.97
C GLY A 32 -15.77 -7.83 15.86
N PHE A 33 -14.71 -7.26 15.29
CA PHE A 33 -13.53 -6.84 16.05
C PHE A 33 -13.51 -5.32 16.24
N PRO A 34 -12.81 -4.83 17.29
CA PRO A 34 -12.71 -3.40 17.55
C PRO A 34 -11.99 -2.66 16.41
N GLU A 35 -12.48 -1.47 16.08
CA GLU A 35 -11.83 -0.57 15.14
C GLU A 35 -10.75 0.25 15.84
N HIS A 36 -9.91 0.90 15.04
CA HIS A 36 -8.82 1.73 15.54
C HIS A 36 -8.94 3.15 14.98
N ARG A 37 -8.31 4.10 15.65
CA ARG A 37 -8.19 5.47 15.13
C ARG A 37 -7.14 5.48 14.02
N GLU A 38 -7.26 6.44 13.11
CA GLU A 38 -6.34 6.55 11.98
C GLU A 38 -4.88 6.62 12.43
N GLU A 39 -4.59 7.35 13.52
CA GLU A 39 -3.24 7.52 14.03
C GLU A 39 -2.58 6.19 14.42
N GLU A 40 -3.36 5.22 14.86
CA GLU A 40 -2.83 3.91 15.24
C GLU A 40 -2.31 3.12 14.04
N TYR A 41 -2.86 3.39 12.86
CA TYR A 41 -2.48 2.67 11.65
C TYR A 41 -1.06 2.97 11.19
N PHE A 42 -0.47 4.08 11.61
CA PHE A 42 0.94 4.34 11.30
C PHE A 42 1.86 3.25 11.87
N HIS A 43 1.44 2.58 12.94
CA HIS A 43 2.19 1.48 13.55
C HIS A 43 1.90 0.12 12.91
N PHE A 44 0.84 0.02 12.12
CA PHE A 44 0.41 -1.24 11.54
C PHE A 44 0.86 -1.43 10.10
N VAL A 45 1.06 -0.34 9.37
CA VAL A 45 1.32 -0.36 7.92
C VAL A 45 2.81 -0.49 7.60
N GLY A 46 3.12 -0.85 6.35
CA GLY A 46 4.49 -0.87 5.83
C GLY A 46 5.06 -2.25 5.53
N ASN A 47 4.45 -3.32 6.04
CA ASN A 47 4.96 -4.67 5.86
C ASN A 47 3.95 -5.60 5.19
N GLY A 48 3.07 -5.01 4.35
CA GLY A 48 2.04 -5.76 3.65
C GLY A 48 0.76 -5.92 4.46
N ILE A 49 -0.29 -6.37 3.79
CA ILE A 49 -1.63 -6.42 4.42
C ILE A 49 -1.76 -7.52 5.46
N THR A 50 -1.04 -8.64 5.32
CA THR A 50 -1.09 -9.69 6.35
C THR A 50 -0.63 -9.14 7.70
N LYS A 51 0.49 -8.41 7.72
CA LYS A 51 1.00 -7.81 8.95
C LYS A 51 0.08 -6.70 9.46
N LEU A 52 -0.52 -5.94 8.56
CA LEU A 52 -1.50 -4.94 8.92
C LEU A 52 -2.66 -5.57 9.71
N PHE A 53 -3.22 -6.65 9.19
CA PHE A 53 -4.35 -7.31 9.85
C PHE A 53 -3.94 -7.95 11.17
N GLU A 54 -2.77 -8.60 11.23
CA GLU A 54 -2.26 -9.18 12.47
C GLU A 54 -2.13 -8.12 13.56
N ARG A 55 -1.58 -6.97 13.20
CA ARG A 55 -1.36 -5.87 14.15
C ARG A 55 -2.65 -5.19 14.57
N ALA A 56 -3.64 -5.13 13.67
CA ALA A 56 -4.93 -4.51 13.95
C ALA A 56 -5.85 -5.41 14.77
N LEU A 57 -5.68 -6.73 14.71
CA LEU A 57 -6.49 -7.67 15.47
C LEU A 57 -6.05 -7.71 16.94
N PRO A 58 -7.00 -7.95 17.88
CA PRO A 58 -6.61 -8.23 19.26
C PRO A 58 -5.60 -9.37 19.31
N GLU A 59 -4.67 -9.31 20.26
CA GLU A 59 -3.57 -10.26 20.35
C GLU A 59 -4.05 -11.72 20.35
N GLU A 60 -5.12 -12.01 21.08
CA GLU A 60 -5.68 -13.36 21.20
C GLU A 60 -6.49 -13.80 19.98
N CYS A 61 -6.68 -12.91 18.99
CA CYS A 61 -7.52 -13.17 17.82
C CYS A 61 -6.72 -13.24 16.51
N ARG A 62 -5.41 -13.38 16.58
CA ARG A 62 -4.52 -13.34 15.39
C ARG A 62 -4.34 -14.69 14.71
N SER A 63 -5.39 -15.51 14.67
CA SER A 63 -5.36 -16.79 13.95
C SER A 63 -5.37 -16.54 12.43
N SER A 64 -4.89 -17.53 11.68
CA SER A 64 -4.90 -17.45 10.21
C SER A 64 -6.33 -17.34 9.67
N ASP A 65 -7.31 -17.96 10.33
CA ASP A 65 -8.71 -17.86 9.94
C ASP A 65 -9.23 -16.43 10.10
N ASN A 66 -8.94 -15.79 11.22
CA ASN A 66 -9.39 -14.42 11.45
C ASN A 66 -8.69 -13.44 10.50
N VAL A 67 -7.38 -13.62 10.26
CA VAL A 67 -6.66 -12.81 9.29
C VAL A 67 -7.25 -12.96 7.89
N SER A 68 -7.61 -14.18 7.49
CA SER A 68 -8.22 -14.44 6.18
C SER A 68 -9.60 -13.80 6.04
N ARG A 69 -10.40 -13.82 7.11
CA ARG A 69 -11.72 -13.17 7.10
C ARG A 69 -11.59 -11.65 6.96
N VAL A 70 -10.68 -11.05 7.72
CA VAL A 70 -10.42 -9.61 7.65
C VAL A 70 -9.91 -9.25 6.25
N ARG A 71 -8.99 -10.05 5.70
CA ARG A 71 -8.48 -9.83 4.34
C ARG A 71 -9.60 -9.79 3.31
N ARG A 72 -10.54 -10.73 3.38
CA ARG A 72 -11.64 -10.80 2.41
C ARG A 72 -12.46 -9.52 2.40
N TYR A 73 -12.86 -9.04 3.56
CA TYR A 73 -13.66 -7.81 3.66
C TYR A 73 -12.84 -6.56 3.33
N PHE A 74 -11.57 -6.55 3.72
CA PHE A 74 -10.67 -5.46 3.36
C PHE A 74 -10.54 -5.33 1.84
N LEU A 75 -10.25 -6.41 1.15
CA LEU A 75 -10.08 -6.37 -0.31
C LEU A 75 -11.39 -6.00 -1.02
N GLU A 76 -12.51 -6.48 -0.52
CA GLU A 76 -13.84 -6.12 -1.04
C GLU A 76 -14.04 -4.61 -1.04
N TYR A 77 -13.65 -3.96 0.04
CA TYR A 77 -13.81 -2.50 0.19
C TYR A 77 -12.67 -1.73 -0.48
N TYR A 78 -11.44 -2.07 -0.14
CA TYR A 78 -10.27 -1.31 -0.56
C TYR A 78 -10.07 -1.32 -2.07
N SER A 79 -10.39 -2.41 -2.75
CA SER A 79 -10.24 -2.49 -4.20
C SER A 79 -11.06 -1.43 -4.94
N VAL A 80 -12.15 -0.94 -4.33
CA VAL A 80 -13.04 0.07 -4.91
C VAL A 80 -12.75 1.47 -4.34
N HIS A 81 -12.28 1.54 -3.10
CA HIS A 81 -12.14 2.80 -2.36
C HIS A 81 -10.71 3.27 -2.15
N ASN A 82 -9.72 2.63 -2.79
CA ASN A 82 -8.31 2.90 -2.52
C ASN A 82 -7.81 4.26 -3.06
N THR A 83 -8.66 5.01 -3.74
CA THR A 83 -8.33 6.35 -4.22
C THR A 83 -9.20 7.43 -3.60
N ASP A 84 -10.03 7.10 -2.62
CA ASP A 84 -10.99 8.06 -2.03
C ASP A 84 -10.28 9.24 -1.37
N TYR A 85 -9.31 8.97 -0.50
CA TYR A 85 -8.57 9.99 0.23
C TYR A 85 -7.06 9.94 -0.03
N THR A 86 -6.58 8.91 -0.72
CA THR A 86 -5.18 8.77 -1.08
C THR A 86 -4.77 9.89 -2.02
N ARG A 87 -3.61 10.49 -1.77
CA ARG A 87 -3.07 11.56 -2.60
C ARG A 87 -1.55 11.47 -2.63
N PRO A 88 -0.92 11.90 -3.74
CA PRO A 88 0.53 12.03 -3.74
C PRO A 88 0.97 13.04 -2.69
N TYR A 89 2.13 12.80 -2.08
CA TYR A 89 2.73 13.82 -1.24
C TYR A 89 3.11 15.02 -2.09
N ASP A 90 3.21 16.19 -1.44
CA ASP A 90 3.53 17.43 -2.11
C ASP A 90 4.82 17.29 -2.95
N LYS A 91 4.79 17.77 -4.19
CA LYS A 91 5.92 17.81 -5.13
C LYS A 91 6.41 16.46 -5.63
N VAL A 92 5.77 15.35 -5.28
CA VAL A 92 6.17 14.02 -5.77
C VAL A 92 6.00 13.94 -7.28
N GLU A 93 4.85 14.35 -7.79
CA GLU A 93 4.60 14.31 -9.24
C GLU A 93 5.62 15.14 -10.01
N GLU A 94 5.96 16.32 -9.51
CA GLU A 94 7.01 17.17 -10.08
C GLU A 94 8.35 16.46 -10.12
N LEU A 95 8.74 15.85 -9.00
CA LEU A 95 10.00 15.12 -8.89
C LEU A 95 10.07 13.99 -9.93
N LEU A 96 9.02 13.20 -10.03
CA LEU A 96 8.98 12.08 -10.98
C LEU A 96 9.08 12.58 -12.41
N SER A 97 8.40 13.67 -12.73
CA SER A 97 8.46 14.28 -14.07
C SER A 97 9.87 14.77 -14.40
N VAL A 98 10.53 15.41 -13.44
CA VAL A 98 11.90 15.90 -13.62
C VAL A 98 12.86 14.74 -13.87
N LEU A 99 12.74 13.66 -13.07
CA LEU A 99 13.59 12.47 -13.25
C LEU A 99 13.39 11.86 -14.63
N ASN A 100 12.13 11.71 -15.07
CA ASN A 100 11.82 11.19 -16.41
C ASN A 100 12.44 12.06 -17.50
N SER A 101 12.33 13.38 -17.38
CA SER A 101 12.83 14.31 -18.40
C SER A 101 14.35 14.29 -18.50
N HIS A 102 15.05 13.88 -17.45
CA HIS A 102 16.51 13.75 -17.43
C HIS A 102 17.00 12.34 -17.77
N GLY A 103 16.10 11.46 -18.20
CA GLY A 103 16.48 10.10 -18.58
C GLY A 103 16.78 9.17 -17.42
N VAL A 104 16.45 9.57 -16.19
CA VAL A 104 16.62 8.71 -15.02
C VAL A 104 15.52 7.66 -15.00
N LYS A 105 15.89 6.40 -14.84
CA LYS A 105 14.91 5.31 -14.76
C LYS A 105 14.28 5.30 -13.37
N ILE A 106 12.98 5.09 -13.33
CA ILE A 106 12.22 5.08 -12.08
C ILE A 106 11.54 3.72 -11.92
N ALA A 107 11.69 3.14 -10.73
CA ALA A 107 11.02 1.90 -10.38
C ALA A 107 10.31 2.06 -9.04
N VAL A 108 9.29 1.24 -8.82
CA VAL A 108 8.58 1.16 -7.54
C VAL A 108 8.75 -0.25 -7.01
N ALA A 109 9.10 -0.36 -5.74
CA ALA A 109 9.16 -1.63 -5.03
C ALA A 109 8.43 -1.46 -3.71
N SER A 110 7.31 -2.14 -3.54
CA SER A 110 6.41 -1.96 -2.40
C SER A 110 6.02 -3.29 -1.78
N ASN A 111 5.75 -3.28 -0.48
CA ASN A 111 5.17 -4.42 0.22
C ASN A 111 3.65 -4.52 0.03
N LYS A 112 3.02 -3.52 -0.57
CA LYS A 112 1.61 -3.59 -0.96
C LYS A 112 1.43 -4.66 -2.04
N TYR A 113 0.27 -5.37 -2.02
CA TYR A 113 0.01 -6.42 -3.01
C TYR A 113 0.07 -5.85 -4.43
N GLN A 114 0.48 -6.71 -5.38
CA GLN A 114 0.85 -6.29 -6.74
C GLN A 114 -0.27 -5.53 -7.46
N ALA A 115 -1.49 -6.08 -7.47
CA ALA A 115 -2.61 -5.45 -8.18
C ALA A 115 -2.94 -4.06 -7.61
N GLY A 116 -2.88 -3.90 -6.29
CA GLY A 116 -3.12 -2.61 -5.65
C GLY A 116 -2.03 -1.60 -5.96
N THR A 117 -0.77 -2.06 -5.98
CA THR A 117 0.36 -1.21 -6.33
C THR A 117 0.23 -0.67 -7.76
N GLN A 118 -0.04 -1.56 -8.71
CA GLN A 118 -0.20 -1.16 -10.12
C GLN A 118 -1.37 -0.20 -10.31
N LYS A 119 -2.50 -0.48 -9.67
CA LYS A 119 -3.68 0.37 -9.80
C LYS A 119 -3.40 1.80 -9.33
N LEU A 120 -2.74 1.95 -8.19
CA LEU A 120 -2.44 3.28 -7.64
C LEU A 120 -1.44 4.04 -8.50
N ILE A 121 -0.41 3.37 -8.98
CA ILE A 121 0.58 4.00 -9.87
C ILE A 121 -0.09 4.48 -11.16
N GLN A 122 -0.92 3.66 -11.78
CA GLN A 122 -1.61 4.03 -13.01
C GLN A 122 -2.61 5.17 -12.79
N TYR A 123 -3.26 5.17 -11.63
CA TYR A 123 -4.25 6.19 -11.32
C TYR A 123 -3.61 7.56 -11.06
N PHE A 124 -2.54 7.61 -10.25
CA PHE A 124 -1.96 8.89 -9.83
C PHE A 124 -0.84 9.39 -10.72
N PHE A 125 -0.14 8.49 -11.43
CA PHE A 125 1.02 8.87 -12.22
C PHE A 125 0.96 8.33 -13.65
N PRO A 126 -0.15 8.56 -14.38
CA PRO A 126 -0.32 7.98 -15.72
C PRO A 126 0.68 8.51 -16.74
N GLY A 127 1.25 9.70 -16.52
CA GLY A 127 2.20 10.32 -17.43
C GLY A 127 3.66 10.03 -17.12
N ILE A 128 3.94 9.18 -16.12
CA ILE A 128 5.31 8.88 -15.70
C ILE A 128 5.69 7.49 -16.22
N ASP A 129 6.88 7.38 -16.80
CA ASP A 129 7.42 6.11 -17.28
C ASP A 129 8.14 5.41 -16.14
N PHE A 130 7.63 4.25 -15.75
CA PHE A 130 8.28 3.38 -14.76
C PHE A 130 8.86 2.18 -15.48
N VAL A 131 10.14 1.86 -15.22
CA VAL A 131 10.75 0.66 -15.79
C VAL A 131 10.29 -0.61 -15.10
N SER A 132 9.80 -0.48 -13.85
CA SER A 132 9.30 -1.62 -13.09
C SER A 132 8.37 -1.11 -12.00
N VAL A 133 7.26 -1.80 -11.77
CA VAL A 133 6.33 -1.54 -10.67
C VAL A 133 6.08 -2.89 -10.00
N LEU A 134 6.72 -3.10 -8.85
CA LEU A 134 6.67 -4.37 -8.14
C LEU A 134 6.00 -4.20 -6.78
N GLY A 135 4.95 -4.98 -6.56
CA GLY A 135 4.31 -5.13 -5.26
C GLY A 135 4.52 -6.53 -4.72
N GLN A 136 3.88 -6.84 -3.62
CA GLN A 136 3.94 -8.17 -3.01
C GLN A 136 3.18 -9.18 -3.87
N ARG A 137 3.82 -10.32 -4.13
CA ARG A 137 3.24 -11.43 -4.89
C ARG A 137 3.47 -12.72 -4.12
N ASP A 138 2.62 -13.71 -4.39
CA ASP A 138 2.74 -15.03 -3.76
C ASP A 138 4.13 -15.63 -4.04
N GLY A 139 4.74 -16.17 -2.99
CA GLY A 139 6.05 -16.79 -3.08
C GLY A 139 7.22 -15.82 -3.05
N ILE A 140 6.97 -14.51 -3.02
CA ILE A 140 8.01 -13.49 -2.95
C ILE A 140 8.02 -12.90 -1.53
N PRO A 141 9.15 -12.93 -0.80
CA PRO A 141 9.22 -12.34 0.54
C PRO A 141 9.00 -10.83 0.51
N VAL A 142 8.42 -10.29 1.59
CA VAL A 142 8.30 -8.84 1.73
C VAL A 142 9.67 -8.21 1.94
N LYS A 143 9.80 -6.93 1.55
CA LYS A 143 11.01 -6.17 1.85
C LYS A 143 11.21 -6.10 3.37
N PRO A 144 12.43 -6.07 3.85
CA PRO A 144 13.72 -5.90 3.13
C PRO A 144 14.37 -7.20 2.67
N ALA A 145 13.66 -8.31 2.61
CA ALA A 145 14.24 -9.57 2.17
C ALA A 145 14.80 -9.46 0.75
N PRO A 146 15.90 -10.19 0.44
CA PRO A 146 16.49 -10.18 -0.90
C PRO A 146 15.54 -10.67 -1.98
#